data_124cc02e8cd3d2ea53844fa09e0c4015
#
_entry.id   124cc02e8cd3d2ea53844fa09e0c4015
#
_cell.length_a   1.000
_cell.length_b   1.000
_cell.length_c   1.000
_cell.angle_alpha   90.00
_cell.angle_beta   90.00
_cell.angle_gamma   90.00
#
_symmetry.space_group_name_H-M   'P 1'
#
loop_
_entity.id
_entity.type
_entity.pdbx_description
1 polymer ?
#
loop_
_entity_poly.entity_id
_entity_poly.type
_entity_poly.pdbx_seq_one_letter_code
_entity_poly.pdbx_strand_id
1 'polypeptide(L)'
;MSTARKQPQESSAVIDIRALHTRYGKAVVHEDVSLTVRPGEIFSLVGGSGCGKSTLLRAILMLLQPVSGSIRVFGQEVIGLSDENALPLRRRWGVMFERGALFSSLTVAENVAMVLREHTQLNTALIDEVVALKIALTGLTADAGAKYPSELSGGMRKRAALARAIALDPELLFLDEPTAGLDPLSASGIDDLVKSLRDVLGLTIMMVTHDLDLLWRTADRVAVLDKGHILGIGSMTELSHLDHPLVREYFYGPRGRAAREQAWKKK
;
A
#
# COMPACT_ATOMS: atom_id res chain seq x y z
N MET A 1 22.11 33.69 28.25
CA MET A 1 20.89 33.59 27.39
C MET A 1 21.05 32.36 26.51
N SER A 2 20.42 31.25 26.90
CA SER A 2 20.53 29.95 26.23
C SER A 2 19.48 29.89 25.14
N THR A 3 19.90 29.88 23.89
CA THR A 3 19.04 29.65 22.73
C THR A 3 18.68 28.17 22.64
N ALA A 4 17.52 27.82 23.16
CA ALA A 4 16.93 26.51 22.94
C ALA A 4 16.69 26.30 21.43
N ARG A 5 17.45 25.41 20.80
CA ARG A 5 17.15 24.90 19.48
C ARG A 5 15.77 24.27 19.52
N LYS A 6 14.80 24.89 18.86
CA LYS A 6 13.51 24.25 18.52
C LYS A 6 13.85 22.97 17.74
N GLN A 7 13.59 21.81 18.35
CA GLN A 7 13.52 20.56 17.61
C GLN A 7 12.43 20.71 16.54
N PRO A 8 12.65 20.22 15.30
CA PRO A 8 11.57 20.19 14.30
C PRO A 8 10.43 19.37 14.90
N GLN A 9 9.21 19.92 14.88
CA GLN A 9 8.01 19.15 15.14
C GLN A 9 8.03 17.95 14.18
N GLU A 10 8.27 16.75 14.70
CA GLU A 10 8.04 15.50 13.98
C GLU A 10 6.56 15.53 13.58
N SER A 11 6.27 15.71 12.28
CA SER A 11 4.94 15.45 11.75
C SER A 11 4.62 14.01 12.14
N SER A 12 3.60 13.81 12.93
CA SER A 12 3.29 12.50 13.50
C SER A 12 3.16 11.48 12.36
N ALA A 13 4.06 10.49 12.31
CA ALA A 13 4.04 9.44 11.29
C ALA A 13 2.69 8.74 11.30
N VAL A 14 2.16 8.43 10.10
CA VAL A 14 0.93 7.62 9.97
C VAL A 14 1.22 6.18 10.34
N ILE A 15 2.41 5.66 9.98
CA ILE A 15 2.91 4.36 10.43
C ILE A 15 4.29 4.59 11.06
N ASP A 16 4.50 4.05 12.26
CA ASP A 16 5.78 4.06 12.98
C ASP A 16 6.08 2.63 13.47
N ILE A 17 7.12 2.02 12.91
CA ILE A 17 7.57 0.66 13.25
C ILE A 17 8.95 0.77 13.89
N ARG A 18 9.12 0.12 15.06
CA ARG A 18 10.37 0.17 15.82
C ARG A 18 10.81 -1.22 16.26
N ALA A 19 12.05 -1.56 15.93
CA ALA A 19 12.73 -2.80 16.34
C ALA A 19 11.84 -4.05 16.18
N LEU A 20 11.13 -4.17 15.04
CA LEU A 20 10.16 -5.22 14.81
C LEU A 20 10.85 -6.56 14.52
N HIS A 21 10.43 -7.60 15.24
CA HIS A 21 10.83 -8.98 15.02
C HIS A 21 9.62 -9.84 14.68
N THR A 22 9.68 -10.58 13.59
CA THR A 22 8.64 -11.54 13.21
C THR A 22 9.23 -12.89 12.86
N ARG A 23 8.43 -13.96 13.03
CA ARG A 23 8.81 -15.33 12.67
C ARG A 23 7.61 -16.17 12.27
N TYR A 24 7.86 -17.24 11.51
CA TYR A 24 6.93 -18.35 11.30
C TYR A 24 7.53 -19.61 11.93
N GLY A 25 6.94 -20.07 13.02
CA GLY A 25 7.51 -21.15 13.81
C GLY A 25 8.93 -20.82 14.27
N LYS A 26 9.94 -21.57 13.78
CA LYS A 26 11.37 -21.33 14.09
C LYS A 26 12.08 -20.40 13.09
N ALA A 27 11.46 -20.14 11.93
CA ALA A 27 12.06 -19.34 10.88
C ALA A 27 11.86 -17.85 11.19
N VAL A 28 12.96 -17.14 11.46
CA VAL A 28 12.97 -15.67 11.63
C VAL A 28 12.76 -15.04 10.27
N VAL A 29 11.89 -14.03 10.19
CA VAL A 29 11.59 -13.29 8.95
C VAL A 29 12.08 -11.85 9.04
N HIS A 30 11.89 -11.20 10.18
CA HIS A 30 12.38 -9.85 10.42
C HIS A 30 13.18 -9.79 11.72
N GLU A 31 14.29 -9.05 11.66
CA GLU A 31 15.14 -8.72 12.79
C GLU A 31 15.40 -7.22 12.80
N ASP A 32 14.92 -6.54 13.86
CA ASP A 32 15.12 -5.10 14.09
C ASP A 32 14.64 -4.20 12.94
N VAL A 33 13.48 -4.52 12.34
CA VAL A 33 12.92 -3.67 11.29
C VAL A 33 12.32 -2.41 11.89
N SER A 34 12.82 -1.26 11.43
CA SER A 34 12.34 0.07 11.83
C SER A 34 12.10 0.94 10.60
N LEU A 35 10.92 1.54 10.48
CA LEU A 35 10.57 2.48 9.42
C LEU A 35 9.41 3.39 9.84
N THR A 36 9.28 4.51 9.13
CA THR A 36 8.16 5.45 9.31
C THR A 36 7.53 5.80 7.97
N VAL A 37 6.20 5.95 7.95
CA VAL A 37 5.43 6.47 6.81
C VAL A 37 4.81 7.80 7.20
N ARG A 38 5.02 8.83 6.37
CA ARG A 38 4.55 10.20 6.61
C ARG A 38 3.15 10.41 6.03
N PRO A 39 2.35 11.34 6.58
CA PRO A 39 1.06 11.68 5.99
C PRO A 39 1.20 12.14 4.53
N GLY A 40 0.30 11.67 3.66
CA GLY A 40 0.20 12.10 2.27
C GLY A 40 1.30 11.58 1.33
N GLU A 41 2.26 10.77 1.82
CA GLU A 41 3.27 10.18 0.94
C GLU A 41 2.82 8.84 0.34
N ILE A 42 3.40 8.52 -0.83
CA ILE A 42 3.42 7.16 -1.38
C ILE A 42 4.74 6.52 -0.92
N PHE A 43 4.65 5.68 0.10
CA PHE A 43 5.78 4.93 0.65
C PHE A 43 5.76 3.51 0.09
N SER A 44 6.88 3.07 -0.48
CA SER A 44 6.98 1.74 -1.08
C SER A 44 7.98 0.85 -0.34
N LEU A 45 7.59 -0.41 -0.12
CA LEU A 45 8.46 -1.45 0.42
C LEU A 45 8.88 -2.38 -0.71
N VAL A 46 10.17 -2.48 -0.95
CA VAL A 46 10.74 -3.28 -2.04
C VAL A 46 11.75 -4.29 -1.51
N GLY A 47 12.10 -5.28 -2.34
CA GLY A 47 13.09 -6.31 -2.00
C GLY A 47 12.86 -7.60 -2.79
N GLY A 48 13.79 -8.53 -2.68
CA GLY A 48 13.72 -9.83 -3.34
C GLY A 48 12.50 -10.67 -2.95
N SER A 49 12.22 -11.71 -3.73
CA SER A 49 11.17 -12.67 -3.36
C SER A 49 11.54 -13.37 -2.04
N GLY A 50 10.56 -13.50 -1.14
CA GLY A 50 10.76 -14.15 0.15
C GLY A 50 11.47 -13.33 1.24
N CYS A 51 11.87 -12.07 0.98
CA CYS A 51 12.56 -11.24 1.98
C CYS A 51 11.66 -10.74 3.14
N GLY A 52 10.34 -11.01 3.11
CA GLY A 52 9.45 -10.68 4.23
C GLY A 52 8.43 -9.56 3.97
N LYS A 53 8.39 -8.91 2.78
CA LYS A 53 7.48 -7.79 2.49
C LYS A 53 6.02 -8.03 2.89
N SER A 54 5.44 -9.12 2.41
CA SER A 54 4.05 -9.46 2.73
C SER A 54 3.87 -9.84 4.21
N THR A 55 4.93 -10.33 4.87
CA THR A 55 4.92 -10.60 6.31
C THR A 55 4.87 -9.30 7.11
N LEU A 56 5.65 -8.28 6.70
CA LEU A 56 5.61 -6.96 7.32
C LEU A 56 4.23 -6.31 7.13
N LEU A 57 3.69 -6.36 5.90
CA LEU A 57 2.36 -5.86 5.61
C LEU A 57 1.30 -6.55 6.48
N ARG A 58 1.34 -7.88 6.61
CA ARG A 58 0.42 -8.63 7.48
C ARG A 58 0.54 -8.25 8.95
N ALA A 59 1.76 -7.97 9.44
CA ALA A 59 1.96 -7.52 10.81
C ALA A 59 1.32 -6.14 11.05
N ILE A 60 1.48 -5.19 10.12
CA ILE A 60 0.86 -3.86 10.20
C ILE A 60 -0.67 -3.97 10.16
N LEU A 61 -1.21 -4.85 9.31
CA LEU A 61 -2.65 -5.10 9.17
C LEU A 61 -3.25 -5.93 10.32
N MET A 62 -2.45 -6.27 11.34
CA MET A 62 -2.84 -7.13 12.48
C MET A 62 -3.28 -8.55 12.08
N LEU A 63 -2.82 -9.03 10.91
CA LEU A 63 -3.05 -10.41 10.42
C LEU A 63 -1.93 -11.37 10.84
N LEU A 64 -0.87 -10.86 11.43
CA LEU A 64 0.25 -11.60 12.00
C LEU A 64 0.70 -10.94 13.29
N GLN A 65 0.83 -11.71 14.37
CA GLN A 65 1.36 -11.23 15.63
C GLN A 65 2.89 -11.24 15.60
N PRO A 66 3.56 -10.08 15.74
CA PRO A 66 5.02 -10.01 15.88
C PRO A 66 5.52 -10.67 17.17
N VAL A 67 6.80 -11.01 17.18
CA VAL A 67 7.47 -11.58 18.38
C VAL A 67 7.80 -10.47 19.38
N SER A 68 8.28 -9.35 18.88
CA SER A 68 8.66 -8.16 19.67
C SER A 68 8.72 -6.93 18.78
N GLY A 69 8.93 -5.77 19.36
CA GLY A 69 8.93 -4.48 18.72
C GLY A 69 7.63 -3.71 18.94
N SER A 70 7.43 -2.65 18.17
CA SER A 70 6.24 -1.80 18.21
C SER A 70 5.79 -1.46 16.81
N ILE A 71 4.49 -1.45 16.58
CA ILE A 71 3.84 -0.94 15.37
C ILE A 71 2.77 0.04 15.81
N ARG A 72 2.93 1.31 15.43
CA ARG A 72 1.89 2.32 15.64
C ARG A 72 1.31 2.75 14.31
N VAL A 73 -0.01 2.81 14.25
CA VAL A 73 -0.75 3.36 13.09
C VAL A 73 -1.63 4.49 13.61
N PHE A 74 -1.52 5.67 12.99
CA PHE A 74 -2.14 6.91 13.47
C PHE A 74 -1.85 7.21 14.97
N GLY A 75 -0.62 6.88 15.42
CA GLY A 75 -0.18 7.06 16.79
C GLY A 75 -0.64 5.99 17.79
N GLN A 76 -1.54 5.07 17.38
CA GLN A 76 -2.04 4.01 18.24
C GLN A 76 -1.20 2.73 18.05
N GLU A 77 -0.76 2.11 19.17
CA GLU A 77 -0.11 0.80 19.13
C GLU A 77 -1.09 -0.27 18.67
N VAL A 78 -0.70 -1.07 17.65
CA VAL A 78 -1.59 -2.09 17.08
C VAL A 78 -1.29 -3.50 17.58
N ILE A 79 -0.08 -3.74 18.12
CA ILE A 79 0.29 -5.05 18.65
C ILE A 79 -0.51 -5.33 19.91
N GLY A 80 -1.19 -6.46 19.96
CA GLY A 80 -1.98 -6.88 21.12
C GLY A 80 -3.35 -6.23 21.23
N LEU A 81 -3.79 -5.42 20.26
CA LEU A 81 -5.17 -4.93 20.23
C LEU A 81 -6.16 -6.09 20.10
N SER A 82 -7.24 -6.04 20.86
CA SER A 82 -8.42 -6.88 20.63
C SER A 82 -9.13 -6.47 19.34
N ASP A 83 -9.90 -7.38 18.74
CA ASP A 83 -10.65 -7.09 17.51
C ASP A 83 -11.61 -5.91 17.68
N GLU A 84 -12.25 -5.79 18.82
CA GLU A 84 -13.15 -4.68 19.17
C GLU A 84 -12.42 -3.32 19.14
N ASN A 85 -11.24 -3.25 19.77
CA ASN A 85 -10.43 -2.03 19.81
C ASN A 85 -9.72 -1.74 18.46
N ALA A 86 -9.52 -2.75 17.64
CA ALA A 86 -8.92 -2.61 16.30
C ALA A 86 -9.92 -2.11 15.26
N LEU A 87 -11.24 -2.35 15.43
CA LEU A 87 -12.26 -2.04 14.43
C LEU A 87 -12.32 -0.55 14.04
N PRO A 88 -12.32 0.42 14.98
CA PRO A 88 -12.30 1.84 14.64
C PRO A 88 -11.07 2.23 13.82
N LEU A 89 -9.92 1.62 14.12
CA LEU A 89 -8.67 1.86 13.42
C LEU A 89 -8.71 1.25 12.01
N ARG A 90 -9.20 0.00 11.88
CA ARG A 90 -9.34 -0.70 10.59
C ARG A 90 -10.26 0.03 9.60
N ARG A 91 -11.24 0.80 10.07
CA ARG A 91 -12.12 1.61 9.22
C ARG A 91 -11.40 2.80 8.58
N ARG A 92 -10.25 3.22 9.13
CA ARG A 92 -9.45 4.34 8.62
C ARG A 92 -8.47 3.94 7.52
N TRP A 93 -8.37 2.64 7.20
CA TRP A 93 -7.55 2.19 6.09
C TRP A 93 -8.28 1.27 5.12
N GLY A 94 -7.82 1.29 3.88
CA GLY A 94 -8.21 0.35 2.84
C GLY A 94 -7.08 -0.61 2.50
N VAL A 95 -7.42 -1.79 2.02
CA VAL A 95 -6.43 -2.81 1.62
C VAL A 95 -6.79 -3.38 0.26
N MET A 96 -5.82 -3.37 -0.65
CA MET A 96 -5.87 -4.11 -1.90
C MET A 96 -4.77 -5.17 -1.87
N PHE A 97 -5.16 -6.44 -1.82
CA PHE A 97 -4.25 -7.58 -1.91
C PHE A 97 -3.88 -7.89 -3.37
N GLU A 98 -2.77 -8.57 -3.59
CA GLU A 98 -2.22 -8.91 -4.90
C GLU A 98 -3.26 -9.45 -5.89
N ARG A 99 -4.11 -10.39 -5.47
CA ARG A 99 -5.18 -10.96 -6.30
C ARG A 99 -6.52 -10.24 -6.22
N GLY A 100 -6.55 -9.03 -5.61
CA GLY A 100 -7.74 -8.22 -5.40
C GLY A 100 -8.65 -8.71 -4.27
N ALA A 101 -8.64 -10.00 -3.93
CA ALA A 101 -9.48 -10.64 -2.90
C ALA A 101 -10.98 -10.31 -3.01
N LEU A 102 -11.50 -10.09 -4.22
CA LEU A 102 -12.93 -9.90 -4.46
C LEU A 102 -13.71 -11.19 -4.21
N PHE A 103 -14.90 -11.06 -3.64
CA PHE A 103 -15.84 -12.19 -3.51
C PHE A 103 -16.34 -12.57 -4.90
N SER A 104 -16.02 -13.78 -5.34
CA SER A 104 -16.33 -14.26 -6.70
C SER A 104 -17.83 -14.43 -6.98
N SER A 105 -18.63 -14.61 -5.92
CA SER A 105 -20.09 -14.73 -5.97
C SER A 105 -20.83 -13.40 -5.94
N LEU A 106 -20.11 -12.28 -5.80
CA LEU A 106 -20.68 -10.93 -5.77
C LEU A 106 -20.22 -10.16 -7.01
N THR A 107 -21.09 -9.31 -7.54
CA THR A 107 -20.74 -8.34 -8.57
C THR A 107 -19.74 -7.31 -8.04
N VAL A 108 -19.16 -6.49 -8.91
CA VAL A 108 -18.28 -5.37 -8.51
C VAL A 108 -19.02 -4.42 -7.56
N ALA A 109 -20.24 -4.03 -7.91
CA ALA A 109 -21.03 -3.14 -7.06
C ALA A 109 -21.31 -3.75 -5.68
N GLU A 110 -21.68 -5.02 -5.62
CA GLU A 110 -21.91 -5.73 -4.36
C GLU A 110 -20.65 -5.89 -3.52
N ASN A 111 -19.46 -6.11 -4.15
CA ASN A 111 -18.19 -6.14 -3.45
C ASN A 111 -17.87 -4.80 -2.77
N VAL A 112 -18.18 -3.68 -3.40
CA VAL A 112 -18.00 -2.34 -2.80
C VAL A 112 -19.08 -2.07 -1.75
N ALA A 113 -20.35 -2.36 -2.07
CA ALA A 113 -21.51 -2.13 -1.19
C ALA A 113 -21.39 -2.90 0.13
N MET A 114 -20.85 -4.12 0.11
CA MET A 114 -20.72 -4.96 1.30
C MET A 114 -19.93 -4.26 2.40
N VAL A 115 -18.84 -3.56 2.07
CA VAL A 115 -18.02 -2.81 3.04
C VAL A 115 -18.83 -1.67 3.66
N LEU A 116 -19.63 -0.97 2.86
CA LEU A 116 -20.48 0.12 3.34
C LEU A 116 -21.61 -0.40 4.24
N ARG A 117 -22.26 -1.51 3.87
CA ARG A 117 -23.34 -2.14 4.66
C ARG A 117 -22.85 -2.61 6.02
N GLU A 118 -21.65 -3.18 6.09
CA GLU A 118 -21.08 -3.70 7.33
C GLU A 118 -20.62 -2.58 8.28
N HIS A 119 -20.13 -1.45 7.74
CA HIS A 119 -19.41 -0.47 8.54
C HIS A 119 -20.11 0.89 8.66
N THR A 120 -21.26 1.08 8.03
CA THR A 120 -22.03 2.35 8.07
C THR A 120 -23.51 2.11 8.38
N GLN A 121 -24.23 3.20 8.65
CA GLN A 121 -25.68 3.21 8.82
C GLN A 121 -26.39 3.86 7.61
N LEU A 122 -25.73 3.89 6.44
CA LEU A 122 -26.31 4.46 5.22
C LEU A 122 -27.49 3.61 4.74
N ASN A 123 -28.52 4.27 4.22
CA ASN A 123 -29.60 3.56 3.55
C ASN A 123 -29.16 3.05 2.17
N THR A 124 -29.93 2.14 1.59
CA THR A 124 -29.57 1.47 0.32
C THR A 124 -29.34 2.46 -0.82
N ALA A 125 -30.20 3.50 -0.96
CA ALA A 125 -30.06 4.48 -2.03
C ALA A 125 -28.73 5.24 -1.95
N LEU A 126 -28.32 5.68 -0.76
CA LEU A 126 -27.02 6.33 -0.54
C LEU A 126 -25.85 5.37 -0.76
N ILE A 127 -25.99 4.09 -0.37
CA ILE A 127 -24.96 3.08 -0.65
C ILE A 127 -24.78 2.94 -2.16
N ASP A 128 -25.85 2.86 -2.93
CA ASP A 128 -25.77 2.71 -4.39
C ASP A 128 -25.11 3.92 -5.05
N GLU A 129 -25.38 5.14 -4.59
CA GLU A 129 -24.72 6.36 -5.06
C GLU A 129 -23.22 6.36 -4.74
N VAL A 130 -22.85 6.02 -3.49
CA VAL A 130 -21.44 5.93 -3.08
C VAL A 130 -20.72 4.85 -3.88
N VAL A 131 -21.32 3.69 -4.08
CA VAL A 131 -20.77 2.60 -4.89
C VAL A 131 -20.48 3.07 -6.31
N ALA A 132 -21.44 3.72 -6.96
CA ALA A 132 -21.27 4.26 -8.31
C ALA A 132 -20.11 5.26 -8.37
N LEU A 133 -19.99 6.15 -7.38
CA LEU A 133 -18.88 7.09 -7.26
C LEU A 133 -17.54 6.37 -7.12
N LYS A 134 -17.42 5.37 -6.23
CA LYS A 134 -16.16 4.63 -6.02
C LYS A 134 -15.71 3.85 -7.26
N ILE A 135 -16.65 3.26 -7.98
CA ILE A 135 -16.42 2.59 -9.26
C ILE A 135 -15.87 3.60 -10.29
N ALA A 136 -16.51 4.77 -10.42
CA ALA A 136 -16.09 5.82 -11.33
C ALA A 136 -14.70 6.39 -10.97
N LEU A 137 -14.42 6.63 -9.68
CA LEU A 137 -13.12 7.11 -9.20
C LEU A 137 -11.96 6.19 -9.56
N THR A 138 -12.22 4.89 -9.70
CA THR A 138 -11.18 3.93 -10.13
C THR A 138 -11.11 3.77 -11.66
N GLY A 139 -11.85 4.59 -12.41
CA GLY A 139 -11.83 4.58 -13.88
C GLY A 139 -12.50 3.35 -14.50
N LEU A 140 -13.40 2.70 -13.76
CA LEU A 140 -14.29 1.69 -14.31
C LEU A 140 -15.54 2.36 -14.89
N THR A 141 -16.06 1.77 -15.98
CA THR A 141 -17.33 2.19 -16.56
C THR A 141 -18.51 1.72 -15.72
N ALA A 142 -19.65 2.41 -15.78
CA ALA A 142 -20.81 2.11 -14.94
C ALA A 142 -21.32 0.66 -15.12
N ASP A 143 -21.24 0.11 -16.35
CA ASP A 143 -21.62 -1.27 -16.65
C ASP A 143 -20.73 -2.32 -15.94
N ALA A 144 -19.52 -1.95 -15.56
CA ALA A 144 -18.64 -2.84 -14.82
C ALA A 144 -19.20 -3.17 -13.42
N GLY A 145 -20.05 -2.30 -12.86
CA GLY A 145 -20.69 -2.53 -11.56
C GLY A 145 -21.51 -3.81 -11.51
N ALA A 146 -22.17 -4.17 -12.60
CA ALA A 146 -23.01 -5.37 -12.70
C ALA A 146 -22.23 -6.67 -13.01
N LYS A 147 -20.94 -6.58 -13.33
CA LYS A 147 -20.12 -7.74 -13.70
C LYS A 147 -19.58 -8.46 -12.46
N TYR A 148 -19.42 -9.78 -12.60
CA TYR A 148 -18.71 -10.61 -11.62
C TYR A 148 -17.19 -10.54 -11.85
N PRO A 149 -16.36 -10.79 -10.83
CA PRO A 149 -14.90 -10.79 -10.96
C PRO A 149 -14.35 -11.68 -12.08
N SER A 150 -15.04 -12.78 -12.41
CA SER A 150 -14.67 -13.70 -13.52
C SER A 150 -14.83 -13.07 -14.91
N GLU A 151 -15.67 -12.06 -15.05
CA GLU A 151 -15.96 -11.38 -16.30
C GLU A 151 -15.03 -10.17 -16.58
N LEU A 152 -14.16 -9.85 -15.61
CA LEU A 152 -13.27 -8.70 -15.68
C LEU A 152 -11.90 -9.07 -16.24
N SER A 153 -11.30 -8.14 -17.00
CA SER A 153 -9.87 -8.21 -17.31
C SER A 153 -9.02 -8.08 -16.02
N GLY A 154 -7.72 -8.40 -16.11
CA GLY A 154 -6.79 -8.23 -14.98
C GLY A 154 -6.79 -6.81 -14.42
N GLY A 155 -6.67 -5.81 -15.31
CA GLY A 155 -6.71 -4.39 -14.92
C GLY A 155 -8.05 -3.97 -14.31
N MET A 156 -9.18 -4.41 -14.88
CA MET A 156 -10.50 -4.14 -14.31
C MET A 156 -10.66 -4.75 -12.91
N ARG A 157 -10.15 -5.97 -12.67
CA ARG A 157 -10.17 -6.59 -11.33
C ARG A 157 -9.38 -5.78 -10.31
N LYS A 158 -8.20 -5.27 -10.69
CA LYS A 158 -7.40 -4.40 -9.82
C LYS A 158 -8.15 -3.10 -9.49
N ARG A 159 -8.78 -2.47 -10.49
CA ARG A 159 -9.61 -1.26 -10.29
C ARG A 159 -10.83 -1.52 -9.40
N ALA A 160 -11.51 -2.65 -9.56
CA ALA A 160 -12.61 -3.06 -8.69
C ALA A 160 -12.16 -3.31 -7.25
N ALA A 161 -10.98 -3.93 -7.06
CA ALA A 161 -10.40 -4.11 -5.74
C ALA A 161 -10.01 -2.78 -5.09
N LEU A 162 -9.51 -1.81 -5.87
CA LEU A 162 -9.26 -0.44 -5.40
C LEU A 162 -10.57 0.27 -5.03
N ALA A 163 -11.64 0.15 -5.84
CA ALA A 163 -12.95 0.74 -5.52
C ALA A 163 -13.47 0.25 -4.17
N ARG A 164 -13.33 -1.06 -3.90
CA ARG A 164 -13.68 -1.63 -2.60
C ARG A 164 -12.77 -1.13 -1.48
N ALA A 165 -11.46 -1.03 -1.72
CA ALA A 165 -10.51 -0.58 -0.72
C ALA A 165 -10.74 0.89 -0.30
N ILE A 166 -11.25 1.73 -1.19
CA ILE A 166 -11.55 3.15 -0.90
C ILE A 166 -13.02 3.39 -0.52
N ALA A 167 -13.82 2.33 -0.28
CA ALA A 167 -15.26 2.45 -0.04
C ALA A 167 -15.59 3.31 1.19
N LEU A 168 -14.81 3.22 2.25
CA LEU A 168 -15.01 3.96 3.53
C LEU A 168 -14.25 5.29 3.61
N ASP A 169 -13.76 5.85 2.50
CA ASP A 169 -12.92 7.05 2.49
C ASP A 169 -11.74 6.95 3.47
N PRO A 170 -10.87 5.94 3.30
CA PRO A 170 -9.76 5.72 4.22
C PRO A 170 -8.76 6.89 4.17
N GLU A 171 -7.99 7.07 5.25
CA GLU A 171 -6.85 7.99 5.31
C GLU A 171 -5.54 7.32 4.85
N LEU A 172 -5.50 5.98 4.92
CA LEU A 172 -4.34 5.15 4.58
C LEU A 172 -4.76 4.02 3.65
N LEU A 173 -4.03 3.82 2.56
CA LEU A 173 -4.28 2.76 1.60
C LEU A 173 -3.07 1.83 1.51
N PHE A 174 -3.31 0.54 1.73
CA PHE A 174 -2.31 -0.50 1.53
C PHE A 174 -2.50 -1.17 0.18
N LEU A 175 -1.43 -1.27 -0.60
CA LEU A 175 -1.41 -1.90 -1.91
C LEU A 175 -0.37 -3.02 -1.94
N ASP A 176 -0.81 -4.26 -2.12
CA ASP A 176 0.07 -5.41 -2.28
C ASP A 176 0.14 -5.78 -3.76
N GLU A 177 1.29 -5.52 -4.39
CA GLU A 177 1.59 -5.81 -5.80
C GLU A 177 0.49 -5.31 -6.76
N PRO A 178 0.21 -3.98 -6.81
CA PRO A 178 -0.95 -3.45 -7.54
C PRO A 178 -0.90 -3.71 -9.05
N THR A 179 0.29 -3.79 -9.65
CA THR A 179 0.48 -3.99 -11.10
C THR A 179 0.82 -5.43 -11.48
N ALA A 180 0.99 -6.34 -10.50
CA ALA A 180 1.38 -7.71 -10.77
C ALA A 180 0.41 -8.43 -11.70
N GLY A 181 0.96 -9.07 -12.75
CA GLY A 181 0.20 -9.85 -13.72
C GLY A 181 -0.54 -9.02 -14.77
N LEU A 182 -0.29 -7.70 -14.83
CA LEU A 182 -0.86 -6.82 -15.87
C LEU A 182 0.08 -6.67 -17.06
N ASP A 183 -0.51 -6.39 -18.21
CA ASP A 183 0.23 -5.89 -19.37
C ASP A 183 0.74 -4.46 -19.09
N PRO A 184 1.77 -3.97 -19.84
CA PRO A 184 2.39 -2.68 -19.56
C PRO A 184 1.42 -1.47 -19.64
N LEU A 185 0.43 -1.52 -20.53
CA LEU A 185 -0.55 -0.44 -20.67
C LEU A 185 -1.49 -0.39 -19.46
N SER A 186 -2.01 -1.55 -19.06
CA SER A 186 -2.87 -1.70 -17.89
C SER A 186 -2.11 -1.32 -16.60
N ALA A 187 -0.84 -1.72 -16.47
CA ALA A 187 0.02 -1.35 -15.34
C ALA A 187 0.20 0.18 -15.25
N SER A 188 0.57 0.83 -16.37
CA SER A 188 0.68 2.31 -16.43
C SER A 188 -0.62 3.01 -16.01
N GLY A 189 -1.78 2.45 -16.39
CA GLY A 189 -3.08 2.99 -16.00
C GLY A 189 -3.38 2.82 -14.49
N ILE A 190 -2.79 1.82 -13.82
CA ILE A 190 -2.87 1.68 -12.35
C ILE A 190 -1.92 2.67 -11.66
N ASP A 191 -0.71 2.90 -12.21
CA ASP A 191 0.24 3.88 -11.69
C ASP A 191 -0.39 5.28 -11.62
N ASP A 192 -1.00 5.72 -12.74
CA ASP A 192 -1.66 7.02 -12.84
C ASP A 192 -2.87 7.11 -11.88
N LEU A 193 -3.61 6.01 -11.73
CA LEU A 193 -4.74 5.93 -10.80
C LEU A 193 -4.27 6.05 -9.34
N VAL A 194 -3.21 5.37 -8.94
CA VAL A 194 -2.65 5.43 -7.57
C VAL A 194 -2.26 6.87 -7.22
N LYS A 195 -1.58 7.57 -8.13
CA LYS A 195 -1.25 8.99 -7.95
C LYS A 195 -2.49 9.87 -7.85
N SER A 196 -3.44 9.68 -8.78
CA SER A 196 -4.69 10.45 -8.78
C SER A 196 -5.47 10.26 -7.48
N LEU A 197 -5.59 9.04 -6.97
CA LEU A 197 -6.27 8.76 -5.71
C LEU A 197 -5.56 9.44 -4.53
N ARG A 198 -4.21 9.40 -4.47
CA ARG A 198 -3.44 10.14 -3.46
C ARG A 198 -3.75 11.63 -3.53
N ASP A 199 -3.67 12.22 -4.72
CA ASP A 199 -3.77 13.67 -4.91
C ASP A 199 -5.20 14.19 -4.69
N VAL A 200 -6.22 13.45 -5.16
CA VAL A 200 -7.63 13.86 -5.08
C VAL A 200 -8.22 13.58 -3.69
N LEU A 201 -7.86 12.46 -3.08
CA LEU A 201 -8.42 12.04 -1.79
C LEU A 201 -7.51 12.37 -0.59
N GLY A 202 -6.30 12.88 -0.83
CA GLY A 202 -5.34 13.19 0.24
C GLY A 202 -4.80 11.93 0.95
N LEU A 203 -4.76 10.78 0.27
CA LEU A 203 -4.38 9.52 0.86
C LEU A 203 -2.90 9.44 1.22
N THR A 204 -2.61 8.77 2.32
CA THR A 204 -1.30 8.15 2.54
C THR A 204 -1.33 6.76 1.93
N ILE A 205 -0.31 6.37 1.17
CA ILE A 205 -0.27 5.06 0.52
C ILE A 205 0.98 4.30 0.96
N MET A 206 0.80 3.08 1.50
CA MET A 206 1.89 2.14 1.68
C MET A 206 1.76 1.01 0.67
N MET A 207 2.77 0.85 -0.19
CA MET A 207 2.75 -0.08 -1.29
C MET A 207 3.87 -1.12 -1.14
N VAL A 208 3.56 -2.38 -1.41
CA VAL A 208 4.54 -3.46 -1.58
C VAL A 208 4.62 -3.76 -3.07
N THR A 209 5.80 -3.67 -3.65
CA THR A 209 6.00 -4.00 -5.06
C THR A 209 7.44 -4.36 -5.38
N HIS A 210 7.64 -5.02 -6.51
CA HIS A 210 8.94 -5.24 -7.15
C HIS A 210 9.04 -4.57 -8.53
N ASP A 211 8.02 -3.80 -8.90
CA ASP A 211 7.94 -3.08 -10.17
C ASP A 211 8.67 -1.73 -10.09
N LEU A 212 9.83 -1.67 -10.75
CA LEU A 212 10.69 -0.48 -10.74
C LEU A 212 10.08 0.70 -11.52
N ASP A 213 9.33 0.43 -12.59
CA ASP A 213 8.66 1.49 -13.36
C ASP A 213 7.62 2.19 -12.50
N LEU A 214 6.80 1.43 -11.78
CA LEU A 214 5.84 1.95 -10.81
C LEU A 214 6.53 2.80 -9.74
N LEU A 215 7.65 2.33 -9.17
CA LEU A 215 8.40 3.05 -8.13
C LEU A 215 8.92 4.41 -8.62
N TRP A 216 9.61 4.42 -9.77
CA TRP A 216 10.13 5.66 -10.36
C TRP A 216 9.05 6.68 -10.70
N ARG A 217 7.85 6.21 -11.01
CA ARG A 217 6.72 7.07 -11.40
C ARG A 217 5.92 7.57 -10.22
N THR A 218 5.83 6.81 -9.13
CA THR A 218 4.84 7.07 -8.08
C THR A 218 5.41 7.25 -6.68
N ALA A 219 6.51 6.56 -6.33
CA ALA A 219 6.99 6.52 -4.95
C ALA A 219 7.70 7.83 -4.55
N ASP A 220 7.30 8.40 -3.42
CA ASP A 220 8.00 9.51 -2.78
C ASP A 220 9.23 9.01 -2.00
N ARG A 221 9.03 7.90 -1.25
CA ARG A 221 10.10 7.22 -0.51
C ARG A 221 9.96 5.70 -0.64
N VAL A 222 11.09 5.04 -0.62
CA VAL A 222 11.19 3.58 -0.75
C VAL A 222 12.04 3.05 0.40
N ALA A 223 11.61 1.94 1.01
CA ALA A 223 12.43 1.12 1.89
C ALA A 223 12.86 -0.15 1.16
N VAL A 224 14.15 -0.45 1.18
CA VAL A 224 14.68 -1.69 0.61
C VAL A 224 14.85 -2.71 1.74
N LEU A 225 14.08 -3.80 1.66
CA LEU A 225 14.12 -4.93 2.60
C LEU A 225 14.90 -6.09 1.99
N ASP A 226 15.88 -6.60 2.73
CA ASP A 226 16.58 -7.84 2.38
C ASP A 226 16.86 -8.67 3.63
N LYS A 227 16.67 -9.98 3.53
CA LYS A 227 16.92 -10.96 4.60
C LYS A 227 16.45 -10.50 5.99
N GLY A 228 15.29 -9.88 6.03
CA GLY A 228 14.66 -9.43 7.29
C GLY A 228 15.16 -8.10 7.86
N HIS A 229 16.02 -7.36 7.14
CA HIS A 229 16.56 -6.07 7.56
C HIS A 229 16.26 -4.97 6.53
N ILE A 230 16.12 -3.73 7.00
CA ILE A 230 16.04 -2.56 6.12
C ILE A 230 17.46 -2.14 5.74
N LEU A 231 17.79 -2.20 4.45
CA LEU A 231 19.09 -1.79 3.90
C LEU A 231 19.21 -0.27 3.75
N GLY A 232 18.09 0.40 3.51
CA GLY A 232 18.03 1.85 3.36
C GLY A 232 16.61 2.34 3.10
N ILE A 233 16.38 3.60 3.44
CA ILE A 233 15.11 4.32 3.22
C ILE A 233 15.43 5.68 2.62
N GLY A 234 14.82 6.02 1.50
CA GLY A 234 15.00 7.32 0.84
C GLY A 234 14.18 7.42 -0.45
N SER A 235 14.38 8.51 -1.17
CA SER A 235 13.87 8.64 -2.54
C SER A 235 14.57 7.64 -3.47
N MET A 236 13.96 7.37 -4.62
CA MET A 236 14.58 6.51 -5.65
C MET A 236 15.98 7.02 -6.06
N THR A 237 16.17 8.34 -6.11
CA THR A 237 17.45 8.95 -6.43
C THR A 237 18.49 8.69 -5.32
N GLU A 238 18.15 8.93 -4.06
CA GLU A 238 19.04 8.67 -2.92
C GLU A 238 19.45 7.20 -2.85
N LEU A 239 18.48 6.29 -2.97
CA LEU A 239 18.74 4.85 -2.93
C LEU A 239 19.58 4.38 -4.11
N SER A 240 19.44 4.98 -5.29
CA SER A 240 20.27 4.62 -6.45
C SER A 240 21.77 4.92 -6.25
N HIS A 241 22.13 5.77 -5.29
CA HIS A 241 23.53 6.09 -4.96
C HIS A 241 24.07 5.29 -3.75
N LEU A 242 23.24 4.47 -3.11
CA LEU A 242 23.67 3.63 -2.00
C LEU A 242 24.68 2.58 -2.48
N ASP A 243 25.85 2.56 -1.82
CA ASP A 243 26.92 1.60 -2.10
C ASP A 243 26.65 0.24 -1.43
N HIS A 244 25.60 -0.44 -1.89
CA HIS A 244 25.23 -1.78 -1.43
C HIS A 244 25.01 -2.70 -2.64
N PRO A 245 25.63 -3.90 -2.72
CA PRO A 245 25.57 -4.77 -3.90
C PRO A 245 24.15 -5.07 -4.36
N LEU A 246 23.24 -5.43 -3.43
CA LEU A 246 21.84 -5.76 -3.74
C LEU A 246 21.04 -4.53 -4.21
N VAL A 247 21.30 -3.36 -3.62
CA VAL A 247 20.68 -2.11 -4.06
C VAL A 247 21.16 -1.77 -5.47
N ARG A 248 22.45 -1.89 -5.72
CA ARG A 248 23.03 -1.71 -7.07
C ARG A 248 22.41 -2.67 -8.08
N GLU A 249 22.30 -3.95 -7.77
CA GLU A 249 21.68 -4.95 -8.65
C GLU A 249 20.22 -4.58 -8.94
N TYR A 250 19.48 -4.14 -7.93
CA TYR A 250 18.09 -3.73 -8.05
C TYR A 250 17.93 -2.50 -8.96
N PHE A 251 18.72 -1.44 -8.75
CA PHE A 251 18.60 -0.18 -9.49
C PHE A 251 19.34 -0.15 -10.83
N TYR A 252 20.48 -0.84 -10.95
CA TYR A 252 21.35 -0.83 -12.14
C TYR A 252 21.37 -2.14 -12.91
N GLY A 253 20.65 -3.15 -12.45
CA GLY A 253 20.37 -4.36 -13.23
C GLY A 253 19.64 -4.04 -14.56
N PRO A 254 19.48 -5.01 -15.46
CA PRO A 254 18.87 -4.78 -16.78
C PRO A 254 17.49 -4.12 -16.71
N ARG A 255 16.66 -4.49 -15.72
CA ARG A 255 15.32 -3.90 -15.47
C ARG A 255 15.40 -2.50 -14.89
N GLY A 256 16.30 -2.25 -13.94
CA GLY A 256 16.47 -0.93 -13.32
C GLY A 256 16.94 0.15 -14.28
N ARG A 257 17.81 -0.20 -15.24
CA ARG A 257 18.26 0.73 -16.29
C ARG A 257 17.14 1.13 -17.23
N ALA A 258 16.32 0.18 -17.69
CA ALA A 258 15.19 0.45 -18.55
C ALA A 258 14.15 1.37 -17.88
N ALA A 259 13.79 1.10 -16.63
CA ALA A 259 12.86 1.91 -15.83
C ALA A 259 13.35 3.35 -15.64
N ARG A 260 14.63 3.53 -15.31
CA ARG A 260 15.25 4.86 -15.14
C ARG A 260 15.23 5.69 -16.42
N GLU A 261 15.57 5.09 -17.56
CA GLU A 261 15.56 5.78 -18.86
C GLU A 261 14.14 6.20 -19.28
N GLN A 262 13.13 5.40 -18.99
CA GLN A 262 11.74 5.74 -19.26
C GLN A 262 11.24 6.89 -18.37
N ALA A 263 11.60 6.90 -17.09
CA ALA A 263 11.23 7.97 -16.17
C ALA A 263 11.85 9.33 -16.55
N TRP A 264 13.06 9.34 -17.14
CA TRP A 264 13.75 10.57 -17.56
C TRP A 264 13.24 11.13 -18.90
N LYS A 265 12.71 10.31 -19.78
CA LYS A 265 12.13 10.77 -21.07
C LYS A 265 10.75 11.43 -20.92
N LYS A 266 10.14 11.36 -19.73
CA LYS A 266 8.80 11.92 -19.44
C LYS A 266 8.80 13.16 -18.52
N LYS A 267 9.99 13.64 -18.11
CA LYS A 267 10.19 14.96 -17.48
C LYS A 267 10.63 15.97 -18.51
#